data_a0c0e14635959e27d6d841d0429e7d0c
#
_entry.id   a0c0e14635959e27d6d841d0429e7d0c
#
_cell.length_a   1.000
_cell.length_b   1.000
_cell.length_c   1.000
_cell.angle_alpha   90.00
_cell.angle_beta   90.00
_cell.angle_gamma   90.00
#
_symmetry.space_group_name_H-M   'P 1'
#
loop_
_entity.id
_entity.type
_entity.pdbx_description
1 polymer ?
#
loop_
_entity_poly.entity_id
_entity_poly.type
_entity_poly.pdbx_seq_one_letter_code
_entity_poly.pdbx_strand_id
1 'polypeptide(L)'
;GYERAVVLAPESAWGERMAAAFQDEFLQDDRQIVAALRYQESENDHGVVLQRALKIDESKARMRALQNTLQTTLEFEPVRRDDVDMIFMAANTTQARQIRPQLKFHEAGDIPVYATGRVFSGMPDPVRNRDLDGVRYPSTRWQLEHPEREDVPDIQSLRSGNLSSLF
;
A
#
# COMPACT_ATOMS: atom_id res chain seq x y z
N GLY A 1 -19.20 6.83 -0.19
CA GLY A 1 -17.87 6.80 -0.83
C GLY A 1 -16.78 6.92 0.22
N TYR A 2 -15.52 6.85 -0.17
CA TYR A 2 -14.39 7.09 0.74
C TYR A 2 -14.13 8.59 0.80
N GLU A 3 -13.96 9.14 1.99
CA GLU A 3 -13.74 10.56 2.22
C GLU A 3 -12.32 10.86 2.70
N ARG A 4 -11.67 9.90 3.37
CA ARG A 4 -10.38 10.07 4.00
C ARG A 4 -9.40 8.98 3.59
N ALA A 5 -8.30 9.38 2.97
CA ALA A 5 -7.30 8.44 2.47
C ALA A 5 -5.92 8.64 3.11
N VAL A 6 -5.22 7.52 3.27
CA VAL A 6 -3.77 7.47 3.48
C VAL A 6 -3.08 7.15 2.16
N VAL A 7 -1.99 7.85 1.85
CA VAL A 7 -1.16 7.61 0.68
C VAL A 7 0.18 7.04 1.10
N LEU A 8 0.54 5.88 0.54
CA LEU A 8 1.84 5.24 0.71
C LEU A 8 2.51 5.15 -0.67
N ALA A 9 3.67 5.73 -0.83
CA ALA A 9 4.41 5.71 -2.08
C ALA A 9 5.92 5.57 -1.84
N PRO A 10 6.68 4.96 -2.77
CA PRO A 10 8.12 4.87 -2.63
C PRO A 10 8.79 6.23 -2.79
N GLU A 11 9.95 6.40 -2.16
CA GLU A 11 10.85 7.54 -2.37
C GLU A 11 11.53 7.45 -3.73
N SER A 12 10.77 7.72 -4.78
CA SER A 12 11.24 7.71 -6.16
C SER A 12 10.42 8.67 -7.01
N ALA A 13 10.96 9.09 -8.15
CA ALA A 13 10.26 9.96 -9.10
C ALA A 13 8.94 9.33 -9.60
N TRP A 14 8.87 8.00 -9.68
CA TRP A 14 7.62 7.30 -9.99
C TRP A 14 6.62 7.38 -8.83
N GLY A 15 7.07 7.12 -7.60
CA GLY A 15 6.23 7.22 -6.41
C GLY A 15 5.63 8.60 -6.22
N GLU A 16 6.44 9.65 -6.43
CA GLU A 16 5.96 11.03 -6.37
C GLU A 16 4.86 11.30 -7.41
N ARG A 17 5.06 10.89 -8.67
CA ARG A 17 4.03 11.08 -9.70
C ARG A 17 2.74 10.34 -9.39
N MET A 18 2.83 9.10 -8.88
CA MET A 18 1.64 8.31 -8.53
C MET A 18 0.89 8.91 -7.34
N ALA A 19 1.63 9.35 -6.33
CA ALA A 19 1.04 10.01 -5.17
C ALA A 19 0.37 11.34 -5.57
N ALA A 20 1.05 12.17 -6.36
CA ALA A 20 0.50 13.43 -6.83
C ALA A 20 -0.78 13.22 -7.67
N ALA A 21 -0.74 12.32 -8.65
CA ALA A 21 -1.90 12.03 -9.49
C ALA A 21 -3.10 11.51 -8.68
N PHE A 22 -2.86 10.65 -7.69
CA PHE A 22 -3.94 10.20 -6.80
C PHE A 22 -4.47 11.34 -5.94
N GLN A 23 -3.60 12.17 -5.37
CA GLN A 23 -4.00 13.30 -4.52
C GLN A 23 -4.81 14.32 -5.29
N ASP A 24 -4.37 14.70 -6.50
CA ASP A 24 -5.04 15.65 -7.37
C ASP A 24 -6.47 15.21 -7.69
N GLU A 25 -6.69 13.92 -7.93
CA GLU A 25 -8.00 13.37 -8.21
C GLU A 25 -8.84 13.16 -6.93
N PHE A 26 -8.20 12.67 -5.86
CA PHE A 26 -8.92 12.34 -4.64
C PHE A 26 -9.39 13.57 -3.87
N LEU A 27 -8.64 14.67 -3.90
CA LEU A 27 -8.99 15.91 -3.19
C LEU A 27 -10.17 16.68 -3.81
N GLN A 28 -10.66 16.23 -4.96
CA GLN A 28 -11.93 16.72 -5.48
C GLN A 28 -13.07 16.29 -4.54
N ASP A 29 -14.19 17.02 -4.54
CA ASP A 29 -15.39 16.68 -3.77
C ASP A 29 -15.21 16.66 -2.22
N ASP A 30 -14.44 17.59 -1.66
CA ASP A 30 -14.21 17.75 -0.20
C ASP A 30 -13.56 16.54 0.49
N ARG A 31 -12.93 15.65 -0.25
CA ARG A 31 -12.18 14.51 0.30
C ARG A 31 -10.82 14.93 0.85
N GLN A 32 -10.26 14.16 1.77
CA GLN A 32 -9.06 14.52 2.50
C GLN A 32 -7.96 13.45 2.44
N ILE A 33 -6.73 13.87 2.25
CA ILE A 33 -5.56 13.04 2.48
C ILE A 33 -5.13 13.24 3.95
N VAL A 34 -5.40 12.26 4.79
CA VAL A 34 -5.12 12.34 6.23
C VAL A 34 -3.68 11.98 6.59
N ALA A 35 -2.97 11.29 5.70
CA ALA A 35 -1.53 11.10 5.77
C ALA A 35 -0.98 10.77 4.37
N ALA A 36 0.20 11.29 4.04
CA ALA A 36 0.93 10.96 2.83
C ALA A 36 2.39 10.69 3.20
N LEU A 37 2.78 9.42 3.13
CA LEU A 37 4.09 8.97 3.57
C LEU A 37 4.87 8.30 2.46
N ARG A 38 6.18 8.39 2.58
CA ARG A 38 7.13 7.77 1.65
C ARG A 38 7.88 6.65 2.35
N TYR A 39 8.13 5.59 1.61
CA TYR A 39 8.91 4.46 2.08
C TYR A 39 10.12 4.22 1.16
N GLN A 40 11.19 3.68 1.71
CA GLN A 40 12.38 3.30 0.94
C GLN A 40 12.12 2.01 0.18
N GLU A 41 12.43 2.01 -1.13
CA GLU A 41 12.25 0.84 -1.99
C GLU A 41 13.18 -0.34 -1.62
N SER A 42 14.32 -0.02 -1.02
CA SER A 42 15.35 -1.00 -0.62
C SER A 42 15.06 -1.68 0.71
N GLU A 43 14.13 -1.16 1.49
CA GLU A 43 13.77 -1.72 2.80
C GLU A 43 12.71 -2.81 2.66
N ASN A 44 12.83 -3.85 3.49
CA ASN A 44 11.84 -4.91 3.59
C ASN A 44 10.88 -4.70 4.76
N ASP A 45 11.28 -3.89 5.75
CA ASP A 45 10.45 -3.53 6.89
C ASP A 45 9.97 -2.09 6.76
N HIS A 46 8.67 -1.95 6.57
CA HIS A 46 7.99 -0.66 6.45
C HIS A 46 7.26 -0.28 7.74
N GLY A 47 7.48 -1.01 8.84
CA GLY A 47 6.75 -0.85 10.10
C GLY A 47 6.77 0.57 10.64
N VAL A 48 7.91 1.27 10.58
CA VAL A 48 8.03 2.67 11.04
C VAL A 48 7.12 3.61 10.25
N VAL A 49 7.12 3.48 8.93
CA VAL A 49 6.28 4.31 8.04
C VAL A 49 4.80 4.01 8.28
N LEU A 50 4.44 2.73 8.43
CA LEU A 50 3.07 2.32 8.68
C LEU A 50 2.56 2.76 10.05
N GLN A 51 3.39 2.68 11.10
CA GLN A 51 3.02 3.19 12.43
C GLN A 51 2.76 4.69 12.42
N ARG A 52 3.52 5.47 11.64
CA ARG A 52 3.26 6.91 11.44
C ARG A 52 1.96 7.13 10.66
N ALA A 53 1.75 6.39 9.57
CA ALA A 53 0.54 6.50 8.76
C ALA A 53 -0.73 6.25 9.58
N LEU A 54 -0.66 5.28 10.48
CA LEU A 54 -1.74 4.84 11.35
C LEU A 54 -1.76 5.53 12.72
N LYS A 55 -0.86 6.48 12.99
CA LYS A 55 -0.70 7.19 14.28
C LYS A 55 -0.51 6.28 15.49
N ILE A 56 0.04 5.10 15.29
CA ILE A 56 0.32 4.13 16.36
C ILE A 56 1.47 4.63 17.25
N ASP A 57 2.45 5.28 16.66
CA ASP A 57 3.57 5.93 17.37
C ASP A 57 3.08 7.04 18.30
N GLU A 58 2.13 7.87 17.84
CA GLU A 58 1.49 8.89 18.69
C GLU A 58 0.70 8.26 19.85
N SER A 59 -0.02 7.16 19.59
CA SER A 59 -0.73 6.41 20.62
C SER A 59 0.21 5.88 21.70
N LYS A 60 1.34 5.29 21.28
CA LYS A 60 2.41 4.86 22.19
C LYS A 60 3.05 6.02 22.98
N ALA A 61 3.25 7.17 22.32
CA ALA A 61 3.81 8.35 22.97
C ALA A 61 2.87 8.92 24.05
N ARG A 62 1.57 9.02 23.75
CA ARG A 62 0.56 9.44 24.73
C ARG A 62 0.53 8.53 25.96
N MET A 63 0.61 7.21 25.75
CA MET A 63 0.66 6.26 26.85
C MET A 63 1.89 6.46 27.72
N ARG A 64 3.09 6.58 27.13
CA ARG A 64 4.32 6.82 27.89
C ARG A 64 4.24 8.08 28.74
N ALA A 65 3.66 9.16 28.18
CA ALA A 65 3.46 10.39 28.91
C ALA A 65 2.51 10.20 30.11
N LEU A 66 1.44 9.42 29.92
CA LEU A 66 0.48 9.11 30.98
C LEU A 66 1.11 8.25 32.09
N GLN A 67 1.86 7.20 31.74
CA GLN A 67 2.58 6.36 32.69
C GLN A 67 3.58 7.16 33.51
N ASN A 68 4.32 8.10 32.89
CA ASN A 68 5.25 8.98 33.56
C ASN A 68 4.56 9.92 34.54
N THR A 69 3.37 10.42 34.18
CA THR A 69 2.58 11.31 35.04
C THR A 69 1.98 10.58 36.24
N LEU A 70 1.47 9.37 36.02
CA LEU A 70 0.80 8.56 37.04
C LEU A 70 1.77 7.71 37.86
N GLN A 71 3.04 7.60 37.44
CA GLN A 71 4.08 6.73 38.03
C GLN A 71 3.62 5.28 38.20
N THR A 72 2.80 4.79 37.29
CA THR A 72 2.19 3.47 37.33
C THR A 72 2.32 2.80 35.96
N THR A 73 2.62 1.51 35.92
CA THR A 73 2.57 0.71 34.71
C THR A 73 1.10 0.43 34.36
N LEU A 74 0.68 0.87 33.19
CA LEU A 74 -0.68 0.62 32.69
C LEU A 74 -0.62 -0.46 31.62
N GLU A 75 -1.58 -1.39 31.64
CA GLU A 75 -1.81 -2.26 30.48
C GLU A 75 -2.34 -1.43 29.31
N PHE A 76 -1.73 -1.59 28.14
CA PHE A 76 -2.03 -0.77 26.98
C PHE A 76 -1.82 -1.52 25.68
N GLU A 77 -2.84 -1.48 24.85
CA GLU A 77 -2.74 -1.86 23.45
C GLU A 77 -2.69 -0.59 22.58
N PRO A 78 -1.69 -0.45 21.70
CA PRO A 78 -1.63 0.68 20.80
C PRO A 78 -2.84 0.70 19.86
N VAL A 79 -3.56 1.81 19.85
CA VAL A 79 -4.73 1.98 18.99
C VAL A 79 -4.33 2.76 17.76
N ARG A 80 -4.67 2.24 16.58
CA ARG A 80 -4.56 2.97 15.33
C ARG A 80 -5.59 4.10 15.25
N ARG A 81 -5.35 5.04 14.35
CA ARG A 81 -6.37 6.05 13.98
C ARG A 81 -7.60 5.38 13.35
N ASP A 82 -8.77 5.93 13.58
CA ASP A 82 -10.06 5.47 13.05
C ASP A 82 -10.60 6.35 11.90
N ASP A 83 -9.91 7.46 11.62
CA ASP A 83 -10.26 8.43 10.60
C ASP A 83 -9.64 8.10 9.21
N VAL A 84 -9.57 6.82 8.84
CA VAL A 84 -9.06 6.34 7.55
C VAL A 84 -10.08 5.42 6.90
N ASP A 85 -10.58 5.80 5.74
CA ASP A 85 -11.56 5.03 5.00
C ASP A 85 -10.92 4.13 3.93
N MET A 86 -9.73 4.52 3.44
CA MET A 86 -8.96 3.74 2.46
C MET A 86 -7.46 4.05 2.51
N ILE A 87 -6.68 3.13 1.99
CA ILE A 87 -5.24 3.32 1.76
C ILE A 87 -4.96 3.23 0.26
N PHE A 88 -4.32 4.25 -0.30
CA PHE A 88 -3.73 4.18 -1.63
C PHE A 88 -2.26 3.79 -1.51
N MET A 89 -1.85 2.75 -2.23
CA MET A 89 -0.51 2.19 -2.20
C MET A 89 0.11 2.19 -3.59
N ALA A 90 1.04 3.09 -3.85
CA ALA A 90 1.90 3.01 -5.02
C ALA A 90 3.04 2.03 -4.71
N ALA A 91 3.00 0.84 -5.29
CA ALA A 91 3.96 -0.22 -5.02
C ALA A 91 4.12 -1.15 -6.24
N ASN A 92 5.26 -1.81 -6.33
CA ASN A 92 5.43 -2.98 -7.18
C ASN A 92 4.98 -4.25 -6.43
N THR A 93 5.00 -5.40 -7.10
CA THR A 93 4.57 -6.68 -6.52
C THR A 93 5.32 -7.04 -5.24
N THR A 94 6.65 -6.86 -5.21
CA THR A 94 7.49 -7.22 -4.06
C THR A 94 7.16 -6.33 -2.86
N GLN A 95 7.11 -5.03 -3.06
CA GLN A 95 6.78 -4.06 -2.01
C GLN A 95 5.37 -4.28 -1.47
N ALA A 96 4.40 -4.51 -2.35
CA ALA A 96 3.02 -4.76 -1.94
C ALA A 96 2.88 -6.02 -1.07
N ARG A 97 3.62 -7.11 -1.42
CA ARG A 97 3.68 -8.34 -0.62
C ARG A 97 4.34 -8.14 0.75
N GLN A 98 5.15 -7.10 0.93
CA GLN A 98 5.74 -6.73 2.21
C GLN A 98 4.82 -5.81 3.02
N ILE A 99 4.25 -4.79 2.37
CA ILE A 99 3.44 -3.76 3.03
C ILE A 99 2.09 -4.32 3.50
N ARG A 100 1.40 -5.12 2.67
CA ARG A 100 0.05 -5.58 3.01
C ARG A 100 -0.02 -6.46 4.27
N PRO A 101 0.87 -7.45 4.50
CA PRO A 101 0.91 -8.19 5.76
C PRO A 101 1.24 -7.30 6.97
N GLN A 102 2.13 -6.32 6.80
CA GLN A 102 2.47 -5.38 7.87
C GLN A 102 1.30 -4.46 8.22
N LEU A 103 0.47 -4.05 7.25
CA LEU A 103 -0.79 -3.36 7.53
C LEU A 103 -1.73 -4.23 8.37
N LYS A 104 -1.86 -5.53 8.03
CA LYS A 104 -2.67 -6.47 8.82
C LYS A 104 -2.12 -6.62 10.24
N PHE A 105 -0.79 -6.69 10.40
CA PHE A 105 -0.13 -6.76 11.69
C PHE A 105 -0.39 -5.52 12.57
N HIS A 106 -0.55 -4.37 11.95
CA HIS A 106 -0.88 -3.10 12.62
C HIS A 106 -2.39 -2.84 12.73
N GLU A 107 -3.21 -3.88 12.76
CA GLU A 107 -4.66 -3.81 12.91
C GLU A 107 -5.37 -2.97 11.82
N ALA A 108 -4.73 -2.82 10.65
CA ALA A 108 -5.29 -2.11 9.48
C ALA A 108 -5.71 -3.07 8.36
N GLY A 109 -5.95 -4.34 8.70
CA GLY A 109 -6.35 -5.37 7.74
C GLY A 109 -7.73 -5.16 7.14
N ASP A 110 -8.62 -4.50 7.89
CA ASP A 110 -9.99 -4.15 7.52
C ASP A 110 -10.08 -2.94 6.60
N ILE A 111 -9.06 -2.07 6.58
CA ILE A 111 -9.05 -0.90 5.71
C ILE A 111 -8.85 -1.33 4.25
N PRO A 112 -9.73 -0.93 3.34
CA PRO A 112 -9.57 -1.19 1.91
C PRO A 112 -8.27 -0.61 1.36
N VAL A 113 -7.49 -1.44 0.66
CA VAL A 113 -6.24 -1.03 0.02
C VAL A 113 -6.42 -1.00 -1.49
N TYR A 114 -6.17 0.15 -2.07
CA TYR A 114 -6.12 0.36 -3.52
C TYR A 114 -4.69 0.59 -3.96
N ALA A 115 -4.27 -0.08 -5.01
CA ALA A 115 -2.90 0.01 -5.49
C ALA A 115 -2.83 0.30 -6.97
N THR A 116 -1.64 0.65 -7.46
CA THR A 116 -1.38 0.77 -8.89
C THR A 116 -1.31 -0.60 -9.57
N GLY A 117 -1.49 -0.68 -10.88
CA GLY A 117 -1.40 -1.93 -11.65
C GLY A 117 -0.04 -2.65 -11.53
N ARG A 118 1.01 -1.96 -11.08
CA ARG A 118 2.36 -2.54 -10.85
C ARG A 118 2.41 -3.60 -9.75
N VAL A 119 1.38 -3.72 -8.91
CA VAL A 119 1.30 -4.79 -7.91
C VAL A 119 1.10 -6.17 -8.54
N PHE A 120 0.62 -6.23 -9.78
CA PHE A 120 0.51 -7.46 -10.54
C PHE A 120 1.78 -7.69 -11.37
N SER A 121 2.40 -8.85 -11.20
CA SER A 121 3.65 -9.22 -11.90
C SER A 121 3.44 -9.65 -13.36
N GLY A 122 2.20 -9.68 -13.84
CA GLY A 122 1.84 -10.21 -15.16
C GLY A 122 1.65 -11.73 -15.19
N MET A 123 2.02 -12.44 -14.12
CA MET A 123 1.82 -13.89 -14.00
C MET A 123 1.07 -14.21 -12.70
N PRO A 124 0.05 -15.09 -12.75
CA PRO A 124 -0.61 -15.59 -11.55
C PRO A 124 0.37 -16.36 -10.66
N ASP A 125 0.40 -16.03 -9.38
CA ASP A 125 1.17 -16.77 -8.37
C ASP A 125 0.27 -16.95 -7.13
N PRO A 126 -0.58 -17.98 -7.09
CA PRO A 126 -1.56 -18.17 -6.03
C PRO A 126 -0.94 -18.33 -4.64
N VAL A 127 0.30 -18.80 -4.56
CA VAL A 127 0.99 -18.99 -3.28
C VAL A 127 1.48 -17.66 -2.73
N ARG A 128 2.25 -16.92 -3.51
CA ARG A 128 2.83 -15.63 -3.09
C ARG A 128 1.80 -14.50 -3.06
N ASN A 129 0.75 -14.59 -3.89
CA ASN A 129 -0.28 -13.56 -3.94
C ASN A 129 -1.26 -13.59 -2.76
N ARG A 130 -1.19 -14.61 -1.87
CA ARG A 130 -1.92 -14.59 -0.59
C ARG A 130 -1.57 -13.37 0.26
N ASP A 131 -0.35 -12.87 0.15
CA ASP A 131 0.06 -11.65 0.84
C ASP A 131 -0.65 -10.40 0.32
N LEU A 132 -1.20 -10.46 -0.90
CA LEU A 132 -1.95 -9.39 -1.54
C LEU A 132 -3.46 -9.47 -1.34
N ASP A 133 -3.94 -10.45 -0.56
CA ASP A 133 -5.38 -10.61 -0.35
C ASP A 133 -6.05 -9.35 0.15
N GLY A 134 -7.10 -8.93 -0.57
CA GLY A 134 -7.86 -7.71 -0.31
C GLY A 134 -7.27 -6.44 -0.93
N VAL A 135 -6.15 -6.52 -1.65
CA VAL A 135 -5.63 -5.39 -2.45
C VAL A 135 -6.41 -5.28 -3.76
N ARG A 136 -6.90 -4.09 -4.07
CA ARG A 136 -7.61 -3.77 -5.31
C ARG A 136 -6.70 -2.94 -6.21
N TYR A 137 -6.63 -3.28 -7.48
CA TYR A 137 -5.82 -2.54 -8.46
C TYR A 137 -6.49 -2.55 -9.84
N PRO A 138 -6.26 -1.50 -10.65
CA PRO A 138 -6.74 -1.48 -12.03
C PRO A 138 -5.96 -2.50 -12.85
N SER A 139 -6.68 -3.27 -13.66
CA SER A 139 -6.10 -4.21 -14.60
C SER A 139 -6.75 -4.04 -15.96
N THR A 140 -6.03 -4.40 -17.01
CA THR A 140 -6.61 -4.40 -18.36
C THR A 140 -7.41 -5.67 -18.58
N ARG A 141 -8.47 -5.58 -19.38
CA ARG A 141 -9.28 -6.74 -19.76
C ARG A 141 -8.43 -7.86 -20.37
N TRP A 142 -7.44 -7.50 -21.16
CA TRP A 142 -6.47 -8.41 -21.73
C TRP A 142 -5.71 -9.25 -20.66
N GLN A 143 -5.27 -8.63 -19.57
CA GLN A 143 -4.57 -9.34 -18.49
C GLN A 143 -5.47 -10.28 -17.71
N LEU A 144 -6.78 -10.00 -17.68
CA LEU A 144 -7.77 -10.80 -16.95
C LEU A 144 -8.27 -11.98 -17.77
N GLU A 145 -8.50 -11.80 -19.08
CA GLU A 145 -9.11 -12.81 -19.96
C GLU A 145 -8.09 -13.78 -20.54
N HIS A 146 -6.81 -13.43 -20.58
CA HIS A 146 -5.77 -14.23 -21.23
C HIS A 146 -4.50 -14.37 -20.40
N PRO A 147 -4.57 -14.81 -19.11
CA PRO A 147 -3.39 -14.96 -18.29
C PRO A 147 -2.43 -16.03 -18.80
N GLU A 148 -2.92 -17.01 -19.55
CA GLU A 148 -2.19 -18.24 -19.94
C GLU A 148 -2.24 -18.55 -21.45
N ARG A 149 -2.36 -17.53 -22.31
CA ARG A 149 -2.24 -17.78 -23.74
C ARG A 149 -0.80 -18.15 -24.10
N GLU A 150 -0.53 -19.46 -24.06
CA GLU A 150 0.71 -20.08 -24.56
C GLU A 150 0.77 -20.11 -26.09
N ASP A 151 -0.37 -19.90 -26.76
CA ASP A 151 -0.53 -20.04 -28.22
C ASP A 151 -0.09 -18.82 -29.04
N VAL A 152 0.47 -17.80 -28.39
CA VAL A 152 1.06 -16.64 -29.08
C VAL A 152 2.54 -16.52 -28.71
N PRO A 153 3.44 -17.24 -29.42
CA PRO A 153 4.90 -17.21 -29.17
C PRO A 153 5.50 -15.80 -29.13
N ASP A 154 4.93 -14.90 -29.94
CA ASP A 154 5.38 -13.51 -30.02
C ASP A 154 5.10 -12.69 -28.75
N ILE A 155 4.08 -13.04 -27.97
CA ILE A 155 3.80 -12.34 -26.70
C ILE A 155 4.80 -12.74 -25.62
N GLN A 156 5.27 -13.99 -25.59
CA GLN A 156 6.33 -14.40 -24.68
C GLN A 156 7.67 -13.75 -25.06
N SER A 157 7.97 -13.62 -26.35
CA SER A 157 9.17 -12.94 -26.82
C SER A 157 9.10 -11.42 -26.56
N LEU A 158 7.91 -10.80 -26.66
CA LEU A 158 7.66 -9.40 -26.31
C LEU A 158 7.73 -9.17 -24.78
N ARG A 159 7.33 -10.15 -23.96
CA ARG A 159 7.44 -10.09 -22.49
C ARG A 159 8.87 -10.33 -22.00
N SER A 160 9.65 -11.16 -22.69
CA SER A 160 11.05 -11.43 -22.38
C SER A 160 12.03 -10.47 -23.05
N GLY A 161 11.60 -9.75 -24.09
CA GLY A 161 12.38 -8.74 -24.75
C GLY A 161 12.39 -7.40 -24.01
N ASN A 162 13.45 -6.62 -24.18
CA ASN A 162 13.74 -5.34 -23.52
C ASN A 162 12.70 -4.22 -23.70
N LEU A 163 11.46 -4.52 -24.04
CA LEU A 163 10.36 -3.56 -24.16
C LEU A 163 9.80 -3.10 -22.80
N SER A 164 10.22 -3.72 -21.71
CA SER A 164 9.88 -3.26 -20.33
C SER A 164 10.45 -1.88 -19.99
N SER A 165 11.35 -1.34 -20.85
CA SER A 165 11.92 0.01 -20.71
C SER A 165 11.13 1.10 -21.43
N LEU A 166 10.08 0.75 -22.21
CA LEU A 166 9.29 1.70 -23.00
C LEU A 166 7.93 2.07 -22.38
N PHE A 167 7.58 1.48 -21.21
CA PHE A 167 6.34 1.79 -20.49
C PHE A 167 6.59 2.13 -19.03
#